data_aa5c9f87f4da4664d1447f4c96f61cc2
#
_entry.id   aa5c9f87f4da4664d1447f4c96f61cc2
#
_cell.length_a   1.000
_cell.length_b   1.000
_cell.length_c   1.000
_cell.angle_alpha   90.00
_cell.angle_beta   90.00
_cell.angle_gamma   90.00
#
_symmetry.space_group_name_H-M   'P 1'
#
loop_
_entity.id
_entity.type
_entity.pdbx_description
1 polymer ?
#
loop_
_entity_poly.entity_id
_entity_poly.type
_entity_poly.pdbx_seq_one_letter_code
_entity_poly.pdbx_strand_id
1 'polypeptide(L)'
;MKYQDLVIKDGKFIGKFEEMYKKFPDPWNLLKNNKLNKNLNYQIILKYCDQIKLKKKTTLEIGCGYPQISYMLFKKGYDTYGVDISKTVIKRSKKKYPELANNLFVSDFLNFSLFKKINPNIIILSDISWYVLPELKKFIKWYKGLNKKIFLIHSLAVYNNDTQKYGKEYFYDLKTIKFFFKLNYISSCYVENIGEDKHAIFLGDNEILKKPRK
;
A
#
# COMPACT_ATOMS: atom_id res chain seq x y z
N MET A 1 15.52 12.09 -18.74
CA MET A 1 14.77 12.18 -17.47
C MET A 1 14.17 10.80 -17.20
N LYS A 2 14.48 10.21 -16.07
CA LYS A 2 13.87 8.97 -15.60
C LYS A 2 12.61 9.29 -14.80
N TYR A 3 11.65 8.36 -14.67
CA TYR A 3 10.44 8.60 -13.88
C TYR A 3 10.76 8.84 -12.40
N GLN A 4 11.83 8.20 -11.89
CA GLN A 4 12.30 8.39 -10.51
C GLN A 4 12.63 9.86 -10.20
N ASP A 5 13.14 10.61 -11.18
CA ASP A 5 13.49 12.04 -11.02
C ASP A 5 12.27 12.91 -10.66
N LEU A 6 11.05 12.42 -10.94
CA LEU A 6 9.78 13.09 -10.60
C LEU A 6 9.24 12.68 -9.23
N VAL A 7 9.80 11.65 -8.62
CA VAL A 7 9.30 11.07 -7.36
C VAL A 7 10.28 11.33 -6.21
N ILE A 8 11.50 10.83 -6.35
CA ILE A 8 12.62 11.05 -5.42
C ILE A 8 13.85 11.34 -6.26
N LYS A 9 14.47 12.49 -6.04
CA LYS A 9 15.68 12.89 -6.73
C LYS A 9 16.71 13.36 -5.70
N ASP A 10 17.94 12.87 -5.83
CA ASP A 10 19.08 13.22 -4.96
C ASP A 10 18.75 13.11 -3.46
N GLY A 11 18.05 12.05 -3.08
CA GLY A 11 17.61 11.81 -1.70
C GLY A 11 16.50 12.74 -1.21
N LYS A 12 15.87 13.53 -2.09
CA LYS A 12 14.77 14.45 -1.74
C LYS A 12 13.47 14.00 -2.39
N PHE A 13 12.39 14.08 -1.63
CA PHE A 13 11.05 13.81 -2.16
C PHE A 13 10.58 14.95 -3.06
N ILE A 14 10.18 14.61 -4.28
CA ILE A 14 9.66 15.53 -5.30
C ILE A 14 8.15 15.43 -5.43
N GLY A 15 7.61 14.20 -5.41
CA GLY A 15 6.17 13.91 -5.33
C GLY A 15 5.33 14.29 -6.55
N LYS A 16 5.93 14.50 -7.73
CA LYS A 16 5.22 14.90 -8.95
C LYS A 16 4.53 13.73 -9.66
N PHE A 17 3.69 12.96 -8.94
CA PHE A 17 3.05 11.76 -9.46
C PHE A 17 2.16 12.01 -10.68
N GLU A 18 1.38 13.10 -10.67
CA GLU A 18 0.52 13.43 -11.82
C GLU A 18 1.36 13.71 -13.08
N GLU A 19 2.46 14.44 -12.96
CA GLU A 19 3.39 14.69 -14.07
C GLU A 19 4.08 13.40 -14.51
N MET A 20 4.48 12.56 -13.56
CA MET A 20 5.09 11.26 -13.83
C MET A 20 4.15 10.37 -14.67
N TYR A 21 2.91 10.19 -14.25
CA TYR A 21 1.97 9.37 -15.00
C TYR A 21 1.57 9.96 -16.35
N LYS A 22 1.59 11.30 -16.50
CA LYS A 22 1.41 11.92 -17.83
C LYS A 22 2.53 11.56 -18.79
N LYS A 23 3.80 11.66 -18.34
CA LYS A 23 4.99 11.40 -19.17
C LYS A 23 5.28 9.91 -19.36
N PHE A 24 5.05 9.09 -18.34
CA PHE A 24 5.35 7.67 -18.32
C PHE A 24 4.06 6.87 -18.12
N PRO A 25 3.54 6.21 -19.17
CA PRO A 25 2.26 5.48 -19.06
C PRO A 25 2.26 4.37 -18.02
N ASP A 26 3.37 3.69 -17.82
CA ASP A 26 3.55 2.58 -16.86
C ASP A 26 4.93 2.67 -16.20
N PRO A 27 5.15 3.65 -15.31
CA PRO A 27 6.47 3.91 -14.73
C PRO A 27 7.01 2.73 -13.91
N TRP A 28 6.12 1.94 -13.33
CA TRP A 28 6.47 0.80 -12.47
C TRP A 28 6.45 -0.54 -13.21
N ASN A 29 6.28 -0.54 -14.56
CA ASN A 29 6.14 -1.74 -15.39
C ASN A 29 5.04 -2.73 -14.91
N LEU A 30 3.99 -2.21 -14.29
CA LEU A 30 2.90 -3.02 -13.76
C LEU A 30 2.06 -3.67 -14.86
N LEU A 31 1.99 -3.05 -16.04
CA LEU A 31 1.13 -3.49 -17.14
C LEU A 31 1.83 -4.42 -18.16
N LYS A 32 3.17 -4.34 -18.25
CA LYS A 32 3.95 -5.03 -19.29
C LYS A 32 3.97 -6.55 -19.20
N ASN A 33 3.60 -7.06 -18.07
CA ASN A 33 3.64 -8.49 -17.86
C ASN A 33 2.27 -8.96 -17.39
N ASN A 34 1.69 -9.96 -18.05
CA ASN A 34 0.63 -10.83 -17.48
C ASN A 34 1.09 -11.55 -16.19
N LYS A 35 1.99 -10.91 -15.42
CA LYS A 35 2.62 -11.41 -14.21
C LYS A 35 1.81 -11.15 -12.94
N LEU A 36 0.54 -10.73 -13.06
CA LEU A 36 -0.34 -10.58 -11.89
C LEU A 36 -0.23 -11.81 -10.97
N ASN A 37 -0.34 -12.99 -11.57
CA ASN A 37 -0.26 -14.25 -10.83
C ASN A 37 1.19 -14.72 -10.52
N LYS A 38 2.22 -14.00 -11.00
CA LYS A 38 3.63 -14.37 -10.79
C LYS A 38 4.35 -13.43 -9.82
N ASN A 39 3.74 -12.29 -9.44
CA ASN A 39 4.33 -11.40 -8.46
C ASN A 39 4.14 -11.98 -7.06
N LEU A 40 5.23 -12.44 -6.45
CA LEU A 40 5.21 -13.09 -5.14
C LEU A 40 4.66 -12.18 -4.05
N ASN A 41 5.01 -10.89 -4.06
CA ASN A 41 4.50 -9.92 -3.08
C ASN A 41 2.97 -9.82 -3.14
N TYR A 42 2.40 -9.79 -4.35
CA TYR A 42 0.95 -9.77 -4.54
C TYR A 42 0.31 -11.07 -4.04
N GLN A 43 0.91 -12.22 -4.32
CA GLN A 43 0.40 -13.51 -3.83
C GLN A 43 0.37 -13.57 -2.29
N ILE A 44 1.39 -13.02 -1.63
CA ILE A 44 1.44 -12.94 -0.17
C ILE A 44 0.34 -12.00 0.35
N ILE A 45 0.14 -10.82 -0.27
CA ILE A 45 -0.94 -9.88 0.09
C ILE A 45 -2.30 -10.56 -0.04
N LEU A 46 -2.57 -11.26 -1.16
CA LEU A 46 -3.81 -11.98 -1.36
C LEU A 46 -4.00 -13.09 -0.32
N LYS A 47 -2.93 -13.84 -0.01
CA LYS A 47 -2.97 -14.88 1.01
C LYS A 47 -3.31 -14.31 2.39
N TYR A 48 -2.76 -13.15 2.74
CA TYR A 48 -3.10 -12.46 3.97
C TYR A 48 -4.57 -12.00 3.99
N CYS A 49 -5.10 -11.49 2.87
CA CYS A 49 -6.53 -11.19 2.76
C CYS A 49 -7.39 -12.44 2.97
N ASP A 50 -6.99 -13.59 2.42
CA ASP A 50 -7.72 -14.85 2.55
C ASP A 50 -7.72 -15.38 4.00
N GLN A 51 -6.62 -15.19 4.74
CA GLN A 51 -6.49 -15.61 6.15
C GLN A 51 -7.44 -14.85 7.09
N ILE A 52 -7.82 -13.62 6.74
CA ILE A 52 -8.73 -12.81 7.55
C ILE A 52 -10.14 -13.43 7.50
N LYS A 53 -10.65 -13.87 8.64
CA LYS A 53 -11.97 -14.51 8.76
C LYS A 53 -13.07 -13.47 8.98
N LEU A 54 -13.63 -12.95 7.90
CA LEU A 54 -14.74 -11.99 7.91
C LEU A 54 -15.84 -12.47 6.94
N LYS A 55 -17.12 -12.28 7.29
CA LYS A 55 -18.27 -12.61 6.42
C LYS A 55 -18.26 -11.77 5.14
N LYS A 56 -18.03 -10.47 5.26
CA LYS A 56 -17.86 -9.53 4.15
C LYS A 56 -16.47 -8.90 4.25
N LYS A 57 -15.74 -8.88 3.15
CA LYS A 57 -14.42 -8.28 3.06
C LYS A 57 -14.48 -7.06 2.15
N THR A 58 -14.44 -5.87 2.76
CA THR A 58 -14.32 -4.59 2.06
C THR A 58 -12.87 -4.12 2.17
N THR A 59 -12.18 -4.00 1.05
CA THR A 59 -10.76 -3.62 1.00
C THR A 59 -10.59 -2.21 0.45
N LEU A 60 -9.60 -1.50 0.96
CA LEU A 60 -9.17 -0.20 0.45
C LEU A 60 -7.67 -0.24 0.18
N GLU A 61 -7.29 -0.19 -1.09
CA GLU A 61 -5.90 -0.02 -1.53
C GLU A 61 -5.60 1.47 -1.69
N ILE A 62 -4.67 1.99 -0.87
CA ILE A 62 -4.27 3.40 -0.89
C ILE A 62 -2.97 3.52 -1.69
N GLY A 63 -2.94 4.46 -2.65
CA GLY A 63 -1.85 4.58 -3.62
C GLY A 63 -1.88 3.46 -4.66
N CYS A 64 -3.07 3.10 -5.14
CA CYS A 64 -3.28 1.90 -5.95
C CYS A 64 -2.62 1.96 -7.34
N GLY A 65 -2.28 3.14 -7.85
CA GLY A 65 -1.78 3.31 -9.21
C GLY A 65 -2.66 2.59 -10.24
N TYR A 66 -2.10 1.61 -10.95
CA TYR A 66 -2.90 0.58 -11.63
C TYR A 66 -3.32 -0.47 -10.60
N PRO A 67 -4.62 -0.60 -10.27
CA PRO A 67 -5.13 -1.32 -9.10
C PRO A 67 -5.12 -2.84 -9.29
N GLN A 68 -3.95 -3.41 -9.48
CA GLN A 68 -3.80 -4.84 -9.77
C GLN A 68 -4.20 -5.70 -8.58
N ILE A 69 -3.82 -5.31 -7.36
CA ILE A 69 -4.19 -6.03 -6.13
C ILE A 69 -5.70 -5.95 -5.93
N SER A 70 -6.27 -4.74 -6.03
CA SER A 70 -7.72 -4.53 -5.95
C SER A 70 -8.48 -5.36 -6.99
N TYR A 71 -7.97 -5.41 -8.25
CA TYR A 71 -8.60 -6.22 -9.30
C TYR A 71 -8.55 -7.72 -9.00
N MET A 72 -7.42 -8.23 -8.52
CA MET A 72 -7.29 -9.64 -8.13
C MET A 72 -8.25 -9.99 -6.96
N LEU A 73 -8.39 -9.10 -5.98
CA LEU A 73 -9.33 -9.26 -4.87
C LEU A 73 -10.79 -9.19 -5.35
N PHE A 74 -11.11 -8.27 -6.26
CA PHE A 74 -12.44 -8.20 -6.90
C PHE A 74 -12.80 -9.52 -7.59
N LYS A 75 -11.89 -10.11 -8.37
CA LYS A 75 -12.10 -11.42 -9.03
C LYS A 75 -12.30 -12.57 -8.03
N LYS A 76 -11.89 -12.39 -6.78
CA LYS A 76 -12.13 -13.33 -5.65
C LYS A 76 -13.42 -13.00 -4.87
N GLY A 77 -14.22 -12.03 -5.32
CA GLY A 77 -15.50 -11.65 -4.70
C GLY A 77 -15.40 -10.68 -3.52
N TYR A 78 -14.27 -9.99 -3.37
CA TYR A 78 -14.14 -8.92 -2.37
C TYR A 78 -14.80 -7.63 -2.87
N ASP A 79 -15.35 -6.84 -1.96
CA ASP A 79 -15.79 -5.47 -2.21
C ASP A 79 -14.55 -4.55 -2.13
N THR A 80 -13.98 -4.19 -3.30
CA THR A 80 -12.66 -3.55 -3.37
C THR A 80 -12.74 -2.12 -3.85
N TYR A 81 -11.95 -1.27 -3.22
CA TYR A 81 -11.79 0.14 -3.53
C TYR A 81 -10.32 0.48 -3.70
N GLY A 82 -10.01 1.34 -4.67
CA GLY A 82 -8.67 1.85 -4.90
C GLY A 82 -8.65 3.38 -4.94
N VAL A 83 -7.65 3.98 -4.33
CA VAL A 83 -7.43 5.43 -4.37
C VAL A 83 -6.00 5.76 -4.78
N ASP A 84 -5.84 6.81 -5.57
CA ASP A 84 -4.53 7.35 -5.95
C ASP A 84 -4.62 8.86 -6.13
N ILE A 85 -3.53 9.56 -5.89
CA ILE A 85 -3.48 11.03 -6.02
C ILE A 85 -3.51 11.48 -7.48
N SER A 86 -3.05 10.63 -8.42
CA SER A 86 -2.97 10.98 -9.84
C SER A 86 -4.30 10.75 -10.56
N LYS A 87 -4.87 11.83 -11.07
CA LYS A 87 -6.06 11.79 -11.94
C LYS A 87 -5.80 10.98 -13.22
N THR A 88 -4.58 11.08 -13.74
CA THR A 88 -4.18 10.41 -14.98
C THR A 88 -4.20 8.90 -14.82
N VAL A 89 -3.60 8.36 -13.75
CA VAL A 89 -3.59 6.91 -13.55
C VAL A 89 -4.98 6.38 -13.22
N ILE A 90 -5.77 7.08 -12.41
CA ILE A 90 -7.16 6.66 -12.11
C ILE A 90 -8.00 6.63 -13.38
N LYS A 91 -7.91 7.64 -14.27
CA LYS A 91 -8.61 7.63 -15.56
C LYS A 91 -8.22 6.43 -16.42
N ARG A 92 -6.92 6.11 -16.51
CA ARG A 92 -6.41 4.95 -17.25
C ARG A 92 -6.85 3.64 -16.60
N SER A 93 -6.84 3.56 -15.28
CA SER A 93 -7.25 2.39 -14.51
C SER A 93 -8.72 2.07 -14.69
N LYS A 94 -9.60 3.08 -14.67
CA LYS A 94 -11.03 2.92 -14.97
C LYS A 94 -11.29 2.37 -16.38
N LYS A 95 -10.49 2.81 -17.37
CA LYS A 95 -10.59 2.27 -18.74
C LYS A 95 -10.11 0.83 -18.83
N LYS A 96 -9.04 0.47 -18.08
CA LYS A 96 -8.44 -0.86 -18.13
C LYS A 96 -9.22 -1.90 -17.31
N TYR A 97 -9.83 -1.47 -16.21
CA TYR A 97 -10.57 -2.32 -15.27
C TYR A 97 -12.00 -1.75 -15.11
N PRO A 98 -12.84 -1.86 -16.16
CA PRO A 98 -14.17 -1.24 -16.17
C PRO A 98 -15.07 -1.75 -15.04
N GLU A 99 -14.89 -2.99 -14.60
CA GLU A 99 -15.62 -3.58 -13.48
C GLU A 99 -15.36 -2.86 -12.13
N LEU A 100 -14.17 -2.25 -11.99
CA LEU A 100 -13.79 -1.48 -10.81
C LEU A 100 -14.02 0.03 -10.97
N ALA A 101 -14.48 0.51 -12.13
CA ALA A 101 -14.50 1.94 -12.45
C ALA A 101 -15.21 2.80 -11.40
N ASN A 102 -16.30 2.30 -10.80
CA ASN A 102 -17.07 2.99 -9.77
C ASN A 102 -16.39 2.97 -8.38
N ASN A 103 -15.41 2.12 -8.19
CA ASN A 103 -14.71 1.91 -6.92
C ASN A 103 -13.28 2.51 -6.94
N LEU A 104 -12.90 3.22 -8.02
CA LEU A 104 -11.61 3.88 -8.14
C LEU A 104 -11.76 5.40 -8.01
N PHE A 105 -11.04 6.02 -7.09
CA PHE A 105 -11.17 7.45 -6.80
C PHE A 105 -9.83 8.16 -6.84
N VAL A 106 -9.86 9.41 -7.33
CA VAL A 106 -8.76 10.34 -7.14
C VAL A 106 -8.83 10.85 -5.72
N SER A 107 -7.79 10.61 -4.93
CA SER A 107 -7.81 10.96 -3.52
C SER A 107 -6.40 11.11 -2.95
N ASP A 108 -6.27 12.04 -2.02
CA ASP A 108 -5.11 12.18 -1.16
C ASP A 108 -5.00 11.02 -0.15
N PHE A 109 -3.77 10.75 0.31
CA PHE A 109 -3.46 9.72 1.31
C PHE A 109 -4.15 9.93 2.67
N LEU A 110 -4.48 11.18 3.02
CA LEU A 110 -5.13 11.54 4.27
C LEU A 110 -6.63 11.82 4.14
N ASN A 111 -7.26 11.45 3.04
CA ASN A 111 -8.70 11.66 2.86
C ASN A 111 -9.54 10.71 3.73
N PHE A 112 -9.44 10.90 5.05
CA PHE A 112 -10.14 10.05 6.02
C PHE A 112 -11.66 10.10 5.92
N SER A 113 -12.23 11.17 5.38
CA SER A 113 -13.68 11.28 5.15
C SER A 113 -14.14 10.28 4.08
N LEU A 114 -13.41 10.17 2.97
CA LEU A 114 -13.67 9.14 1.96
C LEU A 114 -13.47 7.73 2.52
N PHE A 115 -12.38 7.51 3.29
CA PHE A 115 -12.10 6.20 3.87
C PHE A 115 -13.17 5.76 4.87
N LYS A 116 -13.71 6.69 5.67
CA LYS A 116 -14.86 6.42 6.54
C LYS A 116 -16.13 6.06 5.75
N LYS A 117 -16.38 6.75 4.62
CA LYS A 117 -17.52 6.46 3.73
C LYS A 117 -17.41 5.07 3.10
N ILE A 118 -16.22 4.66 2.63
CA ILE A 118 -15.94 3.32 2.11
C ILE A 118 -16.09 2.28 3.22
N ASN A 119 -15.74 2.64 4.44
CA ASN A 119 -15.83 1.80 5.63
C ASN A 119 -15.09 0.45 5.51
N PRO A 120 -13.82 0.41 5.05
CA PRO A 120 -13.09 -0.82 4.84
C PRO A 120 -12.87 -1.58 6.15
N ASN A 121 -12.72 -2.91 6.04
CA ASN A 121 -12.22 -3.73 7.14
C ASN A 121 -10.81 -4.27 6.88
N ILE A 122 -10.30 -4.04 5.66
CA ILE A 122 -8.91 -4.31 5.28
C ILE A 122 -8.36 -3.10 4.53
N ILE A 123 -7.27 -2.52 5.02
CA ILE A 123 -6.52 -1.47 4.31
C ILE A 123 -5.24 -2.10 3.77
N ILE A 124 -4.87 -1.73 2.54
CA ILE A 124 -3.66 -2.21 1.87
C ILE A 124 -2.80 -0.99 1.53
N LEU A 125 -1.57 -1.00 2.03
CA LEU A 125 -0.49 -0.10 1.64
C LEU A 125 0.57 -0.93 0.93
N SER A 126 0.60 -0.90 -0.40
CA SER A 126 1.60 -1.63 -1.19
C SER A 126 2.58 -0.65 -1.83
N ASP A 127 3.81 -0.67 -1.33
CA ASP A 127 4.97 0.07 -1.84
C ASP A 127 4.81 1.60 -1.92
N ILE A 128 3.89 2.18 -1.13
CA ILE A 128 3.64 3.62 -1.11
C ILE A 128 4.29 4.35 0.07
N SER A 129 4.67 3.65 1.14
CA SER A 129 5.09 4.29 2.40
C SER A 129 6.27 5.24 2.23
N TRP A 130 7.18 4.94 1.33
CA TRP A 130 8.32 5.81 1.01
C TRP A 130 7.92 7.17 0.40
N TYR A 131 6.71 7.27 -0.15
CA TYR A 131 6.21 8.48 -0.81
C TYR A 131 5.31 9.34 0.08
N VAL A 132 4.98 8.84 1.27
CA VAL A 132 4.05 9.49 2.22
C VAL A 132 4.62 9.54 3.64
N LEU A 133 5.95 9.48 3.78
CA LEU A 133 6.63 9.43 5.08
C LEU A 133 6.15 10.52 6.07
N PRO A 134 6.05 11.82 5.68
CA PRO A 134 5.59 12.86 6.60
C PRO A 134 4.16 12.65 7.10
N GLU A 135 3.31 12.03 6.27
CA GLU A 135 1.89 11.79 6.52
C GLU A 135 1.63 10.51 7.35
N LEU A 136 2.57 9.57 7.39
CA LEU A 136 2.39 8.26 8.03
C LEU A 136 2.00 8.37 9.50
N LYS A 137 2.57 9.30 10.26
CA LYS A 137 2.20 9.50 11.67
C LYS A 137 0.74 9.89 11.83
N LYS A 138 0.22 10.76 10.94
CA LYS A 138 -1.20 11.17 10.93
C LYS A 138 -2.10 10.00 10.56
N PHE A 139 -1.71 9.23 9.54
CA PHE A 139 -2.41 8.02 9.13
C PHE A 139 -2.48 6.99 10.27
N ILE A 140 -1.36 6.67 10.91
CA ILE A 140 -1.30 5.71 12.03
C ILE A 140 -2.17 6.17 13.20
N LYS A 141 -2.14 7.48 13.54
CA LYS A 141 -3.00 8.03 14.59
C LYS A 141 -4.48 7.85 14.27
N TRP A 142 -4.89 8.19 13.03
CA TRP A 142 -6.27 7.99 12.57
C TRP A 142 -6.65 6.50 12.61
N TYR A 143 -5.82 5.63 12.02
CA TYR A 143 -6.05 4.20 11.93
C TYR A 143 -6.25 3.55 13.31
N LYS A 144 -5.40 3.90 14.28
CA LYS A 144 -5.51 3.41 15.67
C LYS A 144 -6.67 3.99 16.44
N GLY A 145 -7.15 5.15 16.07
CA GLY A 145 -8.32 5.80 16.69
C GLY A 145 -9.67 5.27 16.19
N LEU A 146 -9.69 4.32 15.29
CA LEU A 146 -10.93 3.75 14.77
C LEU A 146 -11.57 2.79 15.79
N ASN A 147 -12.88 2.95 16.04
CA ASN A 147 -13.63 2.18 17.04
C ASN A 147 -14.00 0.76 16.58
N LYS A 148 -13.46 0.29 15.46
CA LYS A 148 -13.67 -1.06 14.95
C LYS A 148 -12.34 -1.69 14.60
N LYS A 149 -12.29 -3.02 14.63
CA LYS A 149 -11.13 -3.77 14.16
C LYS A 149 -10.98 -3.62 12.65
N ILE A 150 -9.82 -3.13 12.23
CA ILE A 150 -9.42 -3.02 10.83
C ILE A 150 -8.05 -3.66 10.67
N PHE A 151 -7.92 -4.51 9.66
CA PHE A 151 -6.65 -5.11 9.29
C PHE A 151 -5.87 -4.18 8.37
N LEU A 152 -4.56 -4.12 8.57
CA LEU A 152 -3.62 -3.43 7.70
C LEU A 152 -2.67 -4.46 7.11
N ILE A 153 -2.65 -4.53 5.78
CA ILE A 153 -1.62 -5.24 5.02
C ILE A 153 -0.67 -4.18 4.47
N HIS A 154 0.58 -4.26 4.90
CA HIS A 154 1.59 -3.28 4.57
C HIS A 154 2.78 -3.96 3.90
N SER A 155 3.01 -3.64 2.63
CA SER A 155 4.15 -4.10 1.84
C SER A 155 5.04 -2.91 1.51
N LEU A 156 6.36 -3.08 1.68
CA LEU A 156 7.33 -2.08 1.28
C LEU A 156 8.70 -2.69 1.00
N ALA A 157 9.44 -2.04 0.09
CA ALA A 157 10.86 -2.33 -0.10
C ALA A 157 11.64 -1.97 1.18
N VAL A 158 12.60 -2.82 1.56
CA VAL A 158 13.48 -2.61 2.71
C VAL A 158 14.90 -2.48 2.19
N TYR A 159 15.46 -1.31 2.35
CA TYR A 159 16.82 -1.01 1.96
C TYR A 159 17.79 -1.36 3.08
N ASN A 160 19.04 -1.69 2.72
CA ASN A 160 20.12 -1.76 3.71
C ASN A 160 20.48 -0.33 4.16
N ASN A 161 20.95 -0.21 5.40
CA ASN A 161 21.29 1.10 5.97
C ASN A 161 22.29 1.89 5.11
N ASP A 162 23.18 1.23 4.41
CA ASP A 162 24.19 1.84 3.54
C ASP A 162 23.62 2.28 2.17
N THR A 163 22.59 1.63 1.69
CA THR A 163 21.97 1.91 0.38
C THR A 163 20.78 2.84 0.45
N GLN A 164 20.15 2.97 1.61
CA GLN A 164 19.01 3.86 1.80
C GLN A 164 19.44 5.32 1.75
N LYS A 165 18.95 6.06 0.77
CA LYS A 165 19.27 7.49 0.54
C LYS A 165 18.20 8.46 1.05
N TYR A 166 17.00 7.96 1.40
CA TYR A 166 15.83 8.77 1.76
C TYR A 166 15.07 8.14 2.93
N GLY A 167 14.58 8.96 3.86
CA GLY A 167 13.66 8.56 4.94
C GLY A 167 14.31 7.77 6.08
N LYS A 168 15.64 7.81 6.25
CA LYS A 168 16.35 7.13 7.36
C LYS A 168 15.86 7.59 8.73
N GLU A 169 15.41 8.82 8.84
CA GLU A 169 14.85 9.40 10.07
C GLU A 169 13.52 8.81 10.49
N TYR A 170 12.85 8.09 9.58
CA TYR A 170 11.59 7.38 9.87
C TYR A 170 11.84 5.93 10.26
N PHE A 171 12.48 5.19 9.37
CA PHE A 171 12.87 3.79 9.59
C PHE A 171 13.90 3.34 8.54
N TYR A 172 14.68 2.31 8.86
CA TYR A 172 15.76 1.82 8.01
C TYR A 172 15.93 0.30 8.03
N ASP A 173 15.19 -0.42 8.88
CA ASP A 173 15.18 -1.87 8.96
C ASP A 173 13.83 -2.41 9.43
N LEU A 174 13.67 -3.72 9.45
CA LEU A 174 12.43 -4.38 9.89
C LEU A 174 12.00 -4.02 11.31
N LYS A 175 12.96 -3.89 12.23
CA LYS A 175 12.70 -3.58 13.63
C LYS A 175 12.17 -2.16 13.77
N THR A 176 12.81 -1.22 13.11
CA THR A 176 12.39 0.19 13.14
C THR A 176 11.09 0.44 12.40
N ILE A 177 10.81 -0.29 11.28
CA ILE A 177 9.50 -0.28 10.61
C ILE A 177 8.42 -0.75 11.58
N LYS A 178 8.59 -1.92 12.21
CA LYS A 178 7.63 -2.45 13.18
C LYS A 178 7.42 -1.50 14.37
N PHE A 179 8.49 -0.91 14.86
CA PHE A 179 8.45 0.06 15.94
C PHE A 179 7.73 1.35 15.54
N PHE A 180 7.90 1.81 14.30
CA PHE A 180 7.23 3.02 13.79
C PHE A 180 5.72 2.81 13.68
N PHE A 181 5.27 1.72 13.06
CA PHE A 181 3.85 1.43 12.86
C PHE A 181 3.14 0.96 14.14
N LYS A 182 3.83 0.23 15.01
CA LYS A 182 3.31 -0.30 16.29
C LYS A 182 1.95 -0.98 16.14
N LEU A 183 1.81 -1.83 15.13
CA LEU A 183 0.59 -2.61 14.91
C LEU A 183 0.53 -3.80 15.88
N ASN A 184 -0.67 -4.34 16.08
CA ASN A 184 -0.84 -5.70 16.57
C ASN A 184 -0.50 -6.65 15.41
N TYR A 185 0.78 -7.07 15.32
CA TYR A 185 1.28 -7.90 14.22
C TYR A 185 0.78 -9.33 14.36
N ILE A 186 0.12 -9.83 13.28
CA ILE A 186 -0.43 -11.18 13.19
C ILE A 186 0.53 -12.08 12.40
N SER A 187 1.08 -11.56 11.30
CA SER A 187 2.01 -12.29 10.44
C SER A 187 2.98 -11.32 9.75
N SER A 188 4.13 -11.84 9.37
CA SER A 188 5.08 -11.11 8.53
C SER A 188 5.78 -12.06 7.59
N CYS A 189 6.07 -11.59 6.37
CA CYS A 189 6.86 -12.28 5.37
C CYS A 189 7.98 -11.35 4.90
N TYR A 190 9.14 -11.93 4.68
CA TYR A 190 10.30 -11.24 4.15
C TYR A 190 10.72 -11.92 2.87
N VAL A 191 10.69 -11.16 1.77
CA VAL A 191 10.99 -11.66 0.43
C VAL A 191 12.31 -11.04 -0.02
N GLU A 192 13.24 -11.88 -0.41
CA GLU A 192 14.52 -11.50 -0.98
C GLU A 192 14.65 -12.15 -2.35
N ASN A 193 14.63 -11.33 -3.39
CA ASN A 193 14.89 -11.78 -4.76
C ASN A 193 16.35 -11.47 -5.10
N ILE A 194 17.04 -12.40 -5.73
CA ILE A 194 18.44 -12.20 -6.14
C ILE A 194 18.52 -11.06 -7.14
N GLY A 195 19.30 -10.03 -6.82
CA GLY A 195 19.49 -8.84 -7.67
C GLY A 195 18.37 -7.78 -7.58
N GLU A 196 17.41 -7.94 -6.68
CA GLU A 196 16.32 -6.98 -6.47
C GLU A 196 16.30 -6.48 -5.01
N ASP A 197 15.49 -5.44 -4.76
CA ASP A 197 15.25 -4.94 -3.41
C ASP A 197 14.51 -6.00 -2.56
N LYS A 198 14.88 -6.07 -1.29
CA LYS A 198 14.18 -6.89 -0.31
C LYS A 198 12.82 -6.28 0.00
N HIS A 199 11.80 -7.11 0.19
CA HIS A 199 10.46 -6.65 0.57
C HIS A 199 10.05 -7.25 1.91
N ALA A 200 9.40 -6.43 2.73
CA ALA A 200 8.71 -6.86 3.93
C ALA A 200 7.21 -6.70 3.74
N ILE A 201 6.44 -7.73 4.09
CA ILE A 201 4.98 -7.72 3.99
C ILE A 201 4.43 -8.10 5.36
N PHE A 202 3.64 -7.22 5.94
CA PHE A 202 3.07 -7.38 7.27
C PHE A 202 1.55 -7.48 7.19
N LEU A 203 0.98 -8.36 8.00
CA LEU A 203 -0.42 -8.35 8.38
C LEU A 203 -0.50 -7.98 9.85
N GLY A 204 -1.29 -6.97 10.16
CA GLY A 204 -1.59 -6.56 11.53
C GLY A 204 -2.97 -5.95 11.63
N ASP A 205 -3.35 -5.54 12.83
CA ASP A 205 -4.59 -4.80 13.06
C ASP A 205 -4.38 -3.62 14.02
N ASN A 206 -5.43 -2.82 14.21
CA ASN A 206 -5.41 -1.62 15.05
C ASN A 206 -5.76 -1.89 16.52
N GLU A 207 -5.94 -3.14 16.92
CA GLU A 207 -6.23 -3.44 18.33
C GLU A 207 -4.99 -3.13 19.19
N ILE A 208 -5.22 -2.47 20.30
CA ILE A 208 -4.17 -2.24 21.29
C ILE A 208 -3.91 -3.58 21.97
N LEU A 209 -2.68 -4.09 21.89
CA LEU A 209 -2.26 -5.26 22.63
C LEU A 209 -2.63 -5.06 24.12
N LYS A 210 -3.67 -5.74 24.57
CA LYS A 210 -3.92 -5.85 26.00
C LYS A 210 -2.69 -6.55 26.57
N LYS A 211 -1.98 -5.89 27.51
CA LYS A 211 -0.88 -6.55 28.22
C LYS A 211 -1.39 -7.91 28.69
N PRO A 212 -0.61 -9.00 28.48
CA PRO A 212 -1.03 -10.29 29.03
C PRO A 212 -1.35 -10.08 30.50
N ARG A 213 -2.53 -10.50 30.92
CA ARG A 213 -2.86 -10.57 32.35
C ARG A 213 -1.76 -11.45 32.98
N LYS A 214 -1.00 -10.86 33.92
CA LYS A 214 -0.01 -11.61 34.72
C LYS A 214 -0.70 -12.72 35.48
#